data_45c8e4f7bda0280f9b63e7c873695cbb
#
_entry.id   45c8e4f7bda0280f9b63e7c873695cbb
#
_cell.length_a   1.000
_cell.length_b   1.000
_cell.length_c   1.000
_cell.angle_alpha   90.00
_cell.angle_beta   90.00
_cell.angle_gamma   90.00
#
_symmetry.space_group_name_H-M   'P 1'
#
loop_
_entity.id
_entity.type
_entity.pdbx_description
1 polymer ?
#
loop_
_entity_poly.entity_id
_entity_poly.type
_entity_poly.pdbx_seq_one_letter_code
_entity_poly.pdbx_strand_id
1 'polypeptide(L)'
;MGYQLSKLSEVSMVSANFGNGLAYRQILLDWFKFLGGKPGEVVVVDGGSDSATQKVYLELYQEGLIDKLQLIPPHHPDNNKDRCFIQEYIAGVIASNPYILWFKIDTLPYREGHDDWLEKAIADLDRDDVFAVGGAFNRTYKHFEAQSGWYLSQACTINFSLMKRSTFVAVMEEFAGEYIASGFPGEHEFGRFLLEMAFSAYMERHKVHTLCKIEDPTWTVFHTNAQDEYLQEVRNKYLAREDIENFMNPCLTSDISQFLYYGKPPVKSGMFKKMQMAFGNTKAGSYWRQIKKSLVDRETDPNR
;
A
#
# COMPACT_ATOMS: atom_id res chain seq x y z
N MET A 1 -29.62 -1.87 10.32
CA MET A 1 -28.37 -2.49 10.79
C MET A 1 -27.97 -3.77 10.04
N GLY A 2 -28.84 -4.50 9.35
CA GLY A 2 -28.51 -5.77 8.67
C GLY A 2 -27.75 -5.66 7.33
N TYR A 3 -27.82 -4.52 6.63
CA TYR A 3 -27.22 -4.38 5.30
C TYR A 3 -25.70 -4.14 5.33
N GLN A 4 -25.18 -3.40 6.32
CA GLN A 4 -23.76 -3.07 6.42
C GLN A 4 -22.89 -4.31 6.68
N LEU A 5 -23.38 -5.27 7.47
CA LEU A 5 -22.67 -6.53 7.72
C LEU A 5 -22.52 -7.38 6.45
N SER A 6 -23.43 -7.27 5.47
CA SER A 6 -23.34 -8.03 4.23
C SER A 6 -22.17 -7.59 3.33
N LYS A 7 -21.95 -6.28 3.20
CA LYS A 7 -20.84 -5.77 2.34
C LYS A 7 -19.46 -6.01 2.95
N LEU A 8 -19.32 -5.89 4.26
CA LEU A 8 -18.09 -6.21 4.97
C LEU A 8 -17.71 -7.70 4.81
N SER A 9 -18.69 -8.60 4.74
CA SER A 9 -18.47 -10.03 4.49
C SER A 9 -17.94 -10.34 3.08
N GLU A 10 -18.09 -9.42 2.12
CA GLU A 10 -17.60 -9.54 0.75
C GLU A 10 -16.14 -9.05 0.59
N VAL A 11 -15.49 -8.59 1.67
CA VAL A 11 -14.14 -8.02 1.66
C VAL A 11 -13.13 -9.00 2.21
N SER A 12 -12.04 -9.23 1.46
CA SER A 12 -10.80 -9.81 1.95
C SER A 12 -9.82 -8.69 2.27
N MET A 13 -9.50 -8.52 3.55
CA MET A 13 -8.48 -7.59 4.02
C MET A 13 -7.12 -8.28 3.96
N VAL A 14 -6.18 -7.75 3.19
CA VAL A 14 -4.92 -8.41 2.87
C VAL A 14 -3.70 -7.59 3.29
N SER A 15 -2.71 -8.28 3.86
CA SER A 15 -1.44 -7.69 4.27
C SER A 15 -0.28 -8.57 3.85
N ALA A 16 0.66 -7.97 3.11
CA ALA A 16 2.00 -8.51 2.92
C ALA A 16 2.90 -7.87 3.98
N ASN A 17 3.40 -8.67 4.93
CA ASN A 17 4.07 -8.14 6.10
C ASN A 17 5.46 -8.76 6.33
N PHE A 18 6.33 -7.98 6.99
CA PHE A 18 7.64 -8.41 7.47
C PHE A 18 7.99 -7.63 8.74
N GLY A 19 8.24 -8.32 9.85
CA GLY A 19 8.51 -7.68 11.14
C GLY A 19 7.27 -7.06 11.80
N ASN A 20 7.49 -6.15 12.74
CA ASN A 20 6.46 -5.36 13.43
C ASN A 20 5.43 -6.19 14.23
N GLY A 21 5.77 -7.40 14.67
CA GLY A 21 4.87 -8.28 15.42
C GLY A 21 4.26 -7.63 16.66
N LEU A 22 5.04 -6.80 17.38
CA LEU A 22 4.59 -6.13 18.61
C LEU A 22 3.35 -5.24 18.42
N ALA A 23 3.26 -4.54 17.30
CA ALA A 23 2.16 -3.62 17.02
C ALA A 23 1.01 -4.27 16.24
N TYR A 24 1.23 -5.48 15.66
CA TYR A 24 0.34 -6.05 14.68
C TYR A 24 -1.09 -6.24 15.19
N ARG A 25 -1.26 -6.83 16.36
CA ARG A 25 -2.57 -7.06 16.98
C ARG A 25 -3.36 -5.75 17.12
N GLN A 26 -2.75 -4.73 17.69
CA GLN A 26 -3.42 -3.47 17.97
C GLN A 26 -3.84 -2.77 16.68
N ILE A 27 -2.98 -2.75 15.67
CA ILE A 27 -3.27 -2.10 14.39
C ILE A 27 -4.33 -2.89 13.61
N LEU A 28 -4.29 -4.22 13.65
CA LEU A 28 -5.36 -5.05 13.07
C LEU A 28 -6.73 -4.73 13.68
N LEU A 29 -6.80 -4.57 15.01
CA LEU A 29 -8.03 -4.18 15.70
C LEU A 29 -8.47 -2.74 15.39
N ASP A 30 -7.53 -1.82 15.18
CA ASP A 30 -7.85 -0.46 14.70
C ASP A 30 -8.46 -0.49 13.30
N TRP A 31 -7.96 -1.36 12.42
CA TRP A 31 -8.56 -1.58 11.11
C TRP A 31 -9.97 -2.18 11.22
N PHE A 32 -10.20 -3.13 12.11
CA PHE A 32 -11.56 -3.65 12.33
C PHE A 32 -12.50 -2.56 12.84
N LYS A 33 -12.03 -1.69 13.74
CA LYS A 33 -12.81 -0.54 14.20
C LYS A 33 -13.13 0.43 13.06
N PHE A 34 -12.13 0.71 12.20
CA PHE A 34 -12.30 1.57 11.02
C PHE A 34 -13.31 0.98 10.04
N LEU A 35 -13.30 -0.33 9.83
CA LEU A 35 -14.23 -1.05 8.96
C LEU A 35 -15.64 -1.18 9.56
N GLY A 36 -15.79 -1.06 10.88
CA GLY A 36 -17.03 -1.33 11.61
C GLY A 36 -17.19 -2.79 12.02
N GLY A 37 -16.13 -3.60 11.93
CA GLY A 37 -16.09 -5.00 12.29
C GLY A 37 -14.97 -5.77 11.61
N LYS A 38 -14.84 -7.07 11.92
CA LYS A 38 -13.95 -7.96 11.19
C LYS A 38 -14.50 -8.19 9.78
N PRO A 39 -13.71 -8.03 8.71
CA PRO A 39 -14.15 -8.34 7.34
C PRO A 39 -14.41 -9.83 7.15
N GLY A 40 -15.00 -10.18 6.02
CA GLY A 40 -15.31 -11.58 5.68
C GLY A 40 -14.10 -12.49 5.64
N GLU A 41 -12.91 -11.92 5.37
CA GLU A 41 -11.66 -12.65 5.36
C GLU A 41 -10.49 -11.71 5.70
N VAL A 42 -9.55 -12.21 6.49
CA VAL A 42 -8.25 -11.55 6.78
C VAL A 42 -7.13 -12.47 6.32
N VAL A 43 -6.32 -11.99 5.38
CA VAL A 43 -5.20 -12.71 4.77
C VAL A 43 -3.90 -12.04 5.16
N VAL A 44 -2.97 -12.80 5.73
CA VAL A 44 -1.63 -12.35 6.08
C VAL A 44 -0.60 -13.22 5.38
N VAL A 45 0.31 -12.59 4.65
CA VAL A 45 1.47 -13.26 4.06
C VAL A 45 2.73 -12.70 4.69
N ASP A 46 3.42 -13.55 5.46
CA ASP A 46 4.68 -13.21 6.11
C ASP A 46 5.87 -13.51 5.21
N GLY A 47 6.76 -12.54 5.04
CA GLY A 47 7.97 -12.64 4.22
C GLY A 47 9.19 -13.22 4.93
N GLY A 48 8.99 -14.04 5.92
CA GLY A 48 10.08 -14.66 6.69
C GLY A 48 10.53 -13.80 7.86
N SER A 49 9.58 -13.24 8.60
CA SER A 49 9.83 -12.56 9.88
C SER A 49 10.48 -13.48 10.90
N ASP A 50 11.00 -12.91 11.98
CA ASP A 50 11.53 -13.68 13.11
C ASP A 50 10.44 -14.52 13.79
N SER A 51 10.88 -15.46 14.61
CA SER A 51 10.00 -16.40 15.30
C SER A 51 9.04 -15.72 16.28
N ALA A 52 9.43 -14.59 16.87
CA ALA A 52 8.58 -13.84 17.81
C ALA A 52 7.41 -13.19 17.04
N THR A 53 7.68 -12.59 15.90
CA THR A 53 6.65 -12.03 15.02
C THR A 53 5.74 -13.11 14.46
N GLN A 54 6.30 -14.23 13.97
CA GLN A 54 5.50 -15.35 13.45
C GLN A 54 4.60 -15.97 14.53
N LYS A 55 5.05 -16.02 15.79
CA LYS A 55 4.22 -16.46 16.92
C LYS A 55 2.98 -15.56 17.09
N VAL A 56 3.11 -14.24 16.96
CA VAL A 56 1.97 -13.32 17.03
C VAL A 56 0.95 -13.64 15.93
N TYR A 57 1.42 -13.88 14.69
CA TYR A 57 0.49 -14.25 13.60
C TYR A 57 -0.23 -15.57 13.85
N LEU A 58 0.48 -16.57 14.36
CA LEU A 58 -0.11 -17.88 14.71
C LEU A 58 -1.15 -17.75 15.82
N GLU A 59 -0.90 -16.94 16.84
CA GLU A 59 -1.85 -16.65 17.92
C GLU A 59 -3.12 -15.98 17.35
N LEU A 60 -2.96 -14.96 16.49
CA LEU A 60 -4.07 -14.27 15.84
C LEU A 60 -4.89 -15.20 14.92
N TYR A 61 -4.21 -16.12 14.23
CA TYR A 61 -4.86 -17.15 13.42
C TYR A 61 -5.67 -18.12 14.30
N GLN A 62 -5.11 -18.58 15.42
CA GLN A 62 -5.80 -19.46 16.36
C GLN A 62 -7.00 -18.81 17.03
N GLU A 63 -6.93 -17.48 17.24
CA GLU A 63 -8.03 -16.68 17.76
C GLU A 63 -9.12 -16.38 16.71
N GLY A 64 -8.89 -16.73 15.46
CA GLY A 64 -9.80 -16.42 14.35
C GLY A 64 -9.81 -14.96 13.92
N LEU A 65 -8.80 -14.18 14.29
CA LEU A 65 -8.62 -12.79 13.82
C LEU A 65 -7.95 -12.75 12.43
N ILE A 66 -7.15 -13.75 12.11
CA ILE A 66 -6.61 -14.04 10.78
C ILE A 66 -7.29 -15.30 10.26
N ASP A 67 -7.78 -15.31 9.02
CA ASP A 67 -8.43 -16.46 8.40
C ASP A 67 -7.48 -17.27 7.53
N LYS A 68 -6.50 -16.60 6.91
CA LYS A 68 -5.45 -17.23 6.11
C LYS A 68 -4.09 -16.67 6.50
N LEU A 69 -3.18 -17.55 6.90
CA LEU A 69 -1.80 -17.22 7.21
C LEU A 69 -0.88 -18.01 6.30
N GLN A 70 -0.08 -17.31 5.50
CA GLN A 70 0.95 -17.90 4.66
C GLN A 70 2.31 -17.42 5.15
N LEU A 71 3.12 -18.33 5.64
CA LEU A 71 4.53 -18.07 5.94
C LEU A 71 5.36 -18.47 4.72
N ILE A 72 6.11 -17.53 4.16
CA ILE A 72 7.04 -17.82 3.08
C ILE A 72 8.47 -17.70 3.59
N PRO A 73 9.38 -18.58 3.17
CA PRO A 73 10.77 -18.46 3.57
C PRO A 73 11.36 -17.15 3.09
N PRO A 74 12.37 -16.61 3.80
CA PRO A 74 13.08 -15.43 3.34
C PRO A 74 13.59 -15.66 1.91
N HIS A 75 13.09 -14.89 0.96
CA HIS A 75 13.60 -14.92 -0.40
C HIS A 75 14.95 -14.22 -0.38
N HIS A 76 15.94 -14.69 -0.99
CA HIS A 76 17.31 -14.23 -1.14
C HIS A 76 17.77 -13.11 -0.18
N PRO A 77 18.77 -13.27 0.68
CA PRO A 77 19.16 -12.28 1.71
C PRO A 77 19.56 -10.92 1.11
N ASP A 78 20.02 -10.89 -0.13
CA ASP A 78 20.53 -9.68 -0.77
C ASP A 78 19.47 -8.90 -1.59
N ASN A 79 18.26 -9.42 -1.77
CA ASN A 79 17.25 -8.81 -2.63
C ASN A 79 15.92 -8.55 -1.92
N ASN A 80 15.93 -7.57 -1.01
CA ASN A 80 14.75 -7.19 -0.21
C ASN A 80 13.54 -6.72 -1.01
N LYS A 81 13.69 -6.39 -2.30
CA LYS A 81 12.61 -5.77 -3.09
C LYS A 81 11.74 -6.79 -3.82
N ASP A 82 12.30 -7.91 -4.23
CA ASP A 82 11.53 -8.99 -4.85
C ASP A 82 10.60 -9.68 -3.83
N ARG A 83 10.98 -9.67 -2.57
CA ARG A 83 10.17 -10.20 -1.47
C ARG A 83 8.82 -9.51 -1.37
N CYS A 84 8.78 -8.19 -1.47
CA CYS A 84 7.54 -7.43 -1.33
C CYS A 84 6.53 -7.87 -2.39
N PHE A 85 6.95 -7.96 -3.65
CA PHE A 85 6.05 -8.38 -4.72
C PHE A 85 5.52 -9.80 -4.54
N ILE A 86 6.38 -10.76 -4.18
CA ILE A 86 5.96 -12.16 -3.98
C ILE A 86 4.90 -12.26 -2.89
N GLN A 87 5.11 -11.56 -1.76
CA GLN A 87 4.14 -11.52 -0.67
C GLN A 87 2.83 -10.90 -1.12
N GLU A 88 2.90 -9.76 -1.79
CA GLU A 88 1.74 -9.02 -2.29
C GLU A 88 0.98 -9.84 -3.34
N TYR A 89 1.69 -10.48 -4.27
CA TYR A 89 1.09 -11.38 -5.25
C TYR A 89 0.34 -12.53 -4.57
N ILE A 90 1.00 -13.24 -3.65
CA ILE A 90 0.38 -14.37 -2.94
C ILE A 90 -0.84 -13.88 -2.16
N ALA A 91 -0.74 -12.77 -1.42
CA ALA A 91 -1.84 -12.23 -0.63
C ALA A 91 -3.08 -11.91 -1.47
N GLY A 92 -2.90 -11.28 -2.64
CA GLY A 92 -3.99 -10.98 -3.54
C GLY A 92 -4.59 -12.21 -4.22
N VAL A 93 -3.75 -13.21 -4.57
CA VAL A 93 -4.22 -14.43 -5.25
C VAL A 93 -5.01 -15.34 -4.32
N ILE A 94 -4.56 -15.50 -3.08
CA ILE A 94 -5.25 -16.37 -2.10
C ILE A 94 -6.47 -15.73 -1.45
N ALA A 95 -6.68 -14.42 -1.61
CA ALA A 95 -7.90 -13.74 -1.21
C ALA A 95 -9.12 -14.35 -1.95
N SER A 96 -10.22 -14.61 -1.24
CA SER A 96 -11.38 -15.33 -1.80
C SER A 96 -12.53 -14.44 -2.17
N ASN A 97 -12.68 -13.29 -1.48
CA ASN A 97 -13.86 -12.44 -1.62
C ASN A 97 -13.79 -11.53 -2.87
N PRO A 98 -14.92 -10.98 -3.33
CA PRO A 98 -14.98 -10.11 -4.51
C PRO A 98 -14.15 -8.85 -4.43
N TYR A 99 -13.93 -8.33 -3.22
CA TYR A 99 -13.19 -7.09 -2.96
C TYR A 99 -11.95 -7.39 -2.14
N ILE A 100 -10.83 -6.76 -2.50
CA ILE A 100 -9.56 -6.78 -1.77
C ILE A 100 -9.35 -5.42 -1.14
N LEU A 101 -9.15 -5.41 0.18
CA LEU A 101 -8.68 -4.25 0.92
C LEU A 101 -7.21 -4.44 1.28
N TRP A 102 -6.34 -3.72 0.61
CA TRP A 102 -4.92 -3.66 0.94
C TRP A 102 -4.69 -2.80 2.17
N PHE A 103 -3.83 -3.26 3.06
CA PHE A 103 -3.31 -2.43 4.15
C PHE A 103 -1.88 -2.83 4.50
N LYS A 104 -1.11 -1.90 5.06
CA LYS A 104 0.18 -2.16 5.67
C LYS A 104 0.14 -1.89 7.17
N ILE A 105 0.99 -2.59 7.90
CA ILE A 105 1.04 -2.51 9.36
C ILE A 105 1.43 -1.11 9.87
N ASP A 106 2.21 -0.36 9.11
CA ASP A 106 2.63 0.99 9.41
C ASP A 106 1.68 2.07 8.86
N THR A 107 0.44 1.67 8.58
CA THR A 107 -0.64 2.55 8.13
C THR A 107 -1.75 2.57 9.16
N LEU A 108 -2.01 3.76 9.70
CA LEU A 108 -2.91 3.96 10.83
C LEU A 108 -4.27 4.49 10.36
N PRO A 109 -5.36 3.73 10.54
CA PRO A 109 -6.70 4.14 10.17
C PRO A 109 -7.41 4.85 11.32
N TYR A 110 -8.22 5.85 11.02
CA TYR A 110 -9.13 6.50 11.96
C TYR A 110 -10.41 6.92 11.27
N ARG A 111 -11.53 6.67 11.90
CA ARG A 111 -12.85 7.07 11.42
C ARG A 111 -13.76 7.44 12.58
N GLU A 112 -14.44 8.56 12.44
CA GLU A 112 -15.52 9.01 13.29
C GLU A 112 -16.72 9.36 12.39
N GLY A 113 -17.84 8.67 12.57
CA GLY A 113 -18.93 8.71 11.59
C GLY A 113 -18.61 7.96 10.28
N HIS A 114 -19.16 8.42 9.18
CA HIS A 114 -18.98 7.81 7.85
C HIS A 114 -19.31 6.30 7.82
N ASP A 115 -20.36 5.87 8.51
CA ASP A 115 -20.68 4.44 8.68
C ASP A 115 -21.01 3.73 7.36
N ASP A 116 -21.39 4.47 6.35
CA ASP A 116 -21.71 3.98 5.00
C ASP A 116 -20.53 4.07 4.01
N TRP A 117 -19.32 4.43 4.48
CA TRP A 117 -18.19 4.66 3.58
C TRP A 117 -17.82 3.43 2.75
N LEU A 118 -17.89 2.23 3.34
CA LEU A 118 -17.54 0.99 2.65
C LEU A 118 -18.53 0.67 1.53
N GLU A 119 -19.83 0.87 1.80
CA GLU A 119 -20.88 0.68 0.80
C GLU A 119 -20.71 1.68 -0.36
N LYS A 120 -20.43 2.94 -0.05
CA LYS A 120 -20.15 3.98 -1.05
C LYS A 120 -18.89 3.64 -1.85
N ALA A 121 -17.81 3.24 -1.19
CA ALA A 121 -16.57 2.85 -1.86
C ALA A 121 -16.78 1.66 -2.81
N ILE A 122 -17.55 0.66 -2.40
CA ILE A 122 -17.91 -0.48 -3.26
C ILE A 122 -18.76 -0.02 -4.45
N ALA A 123 -19.72 0.89 -4.24
CA ALA A 123 -20.52 1.45 -5.34
C ALA A 123 -19.65 2.30 -6.30
N ASP A 124 -18.68 3.04 -5.78
CA ASP A 124 -17.74 3.80 -6.62
C ASP A 124 -16.86 2.88 -7.48
N LEU A 125 -16.53 1.67 -7.02
CA LEU A 125 -15.79 0.67 -7.82
C LEU A 125 -16.59 0.14 -9.02
N ASP A 126 -17.90 0.37 -9.08
CA ASP A 126 -18.73 0.01 -10.24
C ASP A 126 -18.70 1.07 -11.35
N ARG A 127 -18.05 2.21 -11.11
CA ARG A 127 -17.83 3.24 -12.13
C ARG A 127 -16.75 2.81 -13.10
N ASP A 128 -16.92 3.18 -14.36
CA ASP A 128 -15.98 2.83 -15.44
C ASP A 128 -14.62 3.53 -15.32
N ASP A 129 -14.54 4.65 -14.58
CA ASP A 129 -13.34 5.46 -14.41
C ASP A 129 -12.58 5.17 -13.11
N VAL A 130 -13.09 4.27 -12.23
CA VAL A 130 -12.51 3.99 -10.92
C VAL A 130 -11.82 2.63 -10.91
N PHE A 131 -10.52 2.65 -10.63
CA PHE A 131 -9.66 1.48 -10.43
C PHE A 131 -9.71 0.96 -8.99
N ALA A 132 -9.59 1.88 -8.03
CA ALA A 132 -9.57 1.60 -6.60
C ALA A 132 -10.09 2.80 -5.80
N VAL A 133 -10.49 2.57 -4.56
CA VAL A 133 -10.85 3.60 -3.58
C VAL A 133 -9.93 3.51 -2.38
N GLY A 134 -9.30 4.62 -1.99
CA GLY A 134 -8.40 4.61 -0.83
C GLY A 134 -7.43 5.78 -0.83
N GLY A 135 -6.19 5.46 -0.49
CA GLY A 135 -5.10 6.43 -0.40
C GLY A 135 -4.73 6.80 1.02
N ALA A 136 -3.44 6.71 1.34
CA ALA A 136 -2.90 7.14 2.61
C ALA A 136 -2.38 8.58 2.50
N PHE A 137 -2.60 9.38 3.53
CA PHE A 137 -2.22 10.81 3.59
C PHE A 137 -0.71 11.01 3.83
N ASN A 138 0.12 10.46 2.98
CA ASN A 138 1.57 10.63 3.10
C ASN A 138 2.20 11.25 1.86
N ARG A 139 1.43 11.42 0.80
CA ARG A 139 1.90 11.98 -0.46
C ARG A 139 0.73 12.44 -1.32
N THR A 140 0.84 13.62 -1.91
CA THR A 140 -0.03 14.06 -2.97
C THR A 140 0.56 13.67 -4.32
N TYR A 141 -0.23 12.98 -5.13
CA TYR A 141 0.09 12.72 -6.54
C TYR A 141 -0.65 13.72 -7.42
N LYS A 142 -0.35 13.72 -8.71
CA LYS A 142 -1.18 14.42 -9.68
C LYS A 142 -2.61 13.93 -9.52
N HIS A 143 -3.48 14.80 -9.09
CA HIS A 143 -4.88 14.50 -8.85
C HIS A 143 -5.73 15.70 -9.27
N PHE A 144 -6.99 15.43 -9.48
CA PHE A 144 -8.01 16.45 -9.73
C PHE A 144 -9.26 16.13 -8.91
N GLU A 145 -9.94 17.14 -8.44
CA GLU A 145 -11.11 16.98 -7.59
C GLU A 145 -12.24 16.29 -8.36
N ALA A 146 -12.74 15.18 -7.82
CA ALA A 146 -13.89 14.46 -8.38
C ALA A 146 -15.20 14.86 -7.70
N GLN A 147 -15.13 15.11 -6.39
CA GLN A 147 -16.20 15.60 -5.53
C GLN A 147 -15.56 16.12 -4.25
N SER A 148 -16.29 16.88 -3.43
CA SER A 148 -15.75 17.51 -2.23
C SER A 148 -14.97 16.52 -1.35
N GLY A 149 -13.67 16.79 -1.13
CA GLY A 149 -12.75 15.98 -0.35
C GLY A 149 -12.34 14.64 -0.98
N TRP A 150 -12.75 14.35 -2.23
CA TRP A 150 -12.36 13.16 -2.98
C TRP A 150 -11.70 13.53 -4.30
N TYR A 151 -10.58 12.90 -4.59
CA TYR A 151 -9.72 13.22 -5.72
C TYR A 151 -9.40 11.97 -6.53
N LEU A 152 -9.37 12.11 -7.86
CA LEU A 152 -8.89 11.07 -8.76
C LEU A 152 -7.36 11.15 -8.88
N SER A 153 -6.69 10.05 -8.63
CA SER A 153 -5.23 9.94 -8.65
C SER A 153 -4.75 8.93 -9.67
N GLN A 154 -3.62 9.22 -10.31
CA GLN A 154 -2.88 8.29 -11.19
C GLN A 154 -2.01 7.30 -10.41
N ALA A 155 -2.12 7.24 -9.11
CA ALA A 155 -1.39 6.31 -8.26
C ALA A 155 -2.34 5.53 -7.36
N CYS A 156 -2.08 4.25 -7.21
CA CYS A 156 -2.72 3.38 -6.23
C CYS A 156 -1.66 2.83 -5.29
N THR A 157 -1.88 2.98 -4.00
CA THR A 157 -0.96 2.47 -2.98
C THR A 157 -1.54 1.26 -2.26
N ILE A 158 -0.70 0.28 -1.98
CA ILE A 158 -1.05 -0.88 -1.15
C ILE A 158 -1.01 -0.58 0.35
N ASN A 159 -0.66 0.64 0.74
CA ASN A 159 -0.76 1.07 2.14
C ASN A 159 -2.23 1.13 2.59
N PHE A 160 -3.11 1.57 1.69
CA PHE A 160 -4.55 1.49 1.84
C PHE A 160 -5.23 1.64 0.47
N SER A 161 -5.86 0.60 -0.01
CA SER A 161 -6.74 0.66 -1.17
C SER A 161 -7.75 -0.49 -1.18
N LEU A 162 -8.98 -0.18 -1.51
CA LEU A 162 -10.05 -1.13 -1.80
C LEU A 162 -10.19 -1.25 -3.31
N MET A 163 -10.20 -2.48 -3.85
CA MET A 163 -10.37 -2.75 -5.27
C MET A 163 -11.16 -4.03 -5.51
N LYS A 164 -11.68 -4.21 -6.73
CA LYS A 164 -12.24 -5.49 -7.14
C LYS A 164 -11.12 -6.52 -7.27
N ARG A 165 -11.35 -7.74 -6.77
CA ARG A 165 -10.40 -8.86 -6.94
C ARG A 165 -10.17 -9.17 -8.42
N SER A 166 -11.20 -9.09 -9.25
CA SER A 166 -11.08 -9.26 -10.70
C SER A 166 -10.13 -8.24 -11.35
N THR A 167 -10.13 -6.99 -10.88
CA THR A 167 -9.19 -5.96 -11.34
C THR A 167 -7.75 -6.32 -10.96
N PHE A 168 -7.52 -6.78 -9.73
CA PHE A 168 -6.20 -7.26 -9.31
C PHE A 168 -5.70 -8.39 -10.22
N VAL A 169 -6.55 -9.39 -10.49
CA VAL A 169 -6.20 -10.51 -11.38
C VAL A 169 -5.86 -10.01 -12.79
N ALA A 170 -6.66 -9.11 -13.36
CA ALA A 170 -6.40 -8.53 -14.67
C ALA A 170 -5.05 -7.78 -14.73
N VAL A 171 -4.70 -7.03 -13.68
CA VAL A 171 -3.37 -6.39 -13.58
C VAL A 171 -2.26 -7.44 -13.58
N MET A 172 -2.43 -8.53 -12.83
CA MET A 172 -1.41 -9.59 -12.76
C MET A 172 -1.23 -10.29 -14.10
N GLU A 173 -2.32 -10.59 -14.80
CA GLU A 173 -2.28 -11.21 -16.13
C GLU A 173 -1.63 -10.30 -17.17
N GLU A 174 -1.92 -9.00 -17.13
CA GLU A 174 -1.45 -8.04 -18.14
C GLU A 174 0.00 -7.60 -17.91
N PHE A 175 0.43 -7.44 -16.66
CA PHE A 175 1.72 -6.81 -16.33
C PHE A 175 2.70 -7.70 -15.56
N ALA A 176 2.25 -8.83 -15.03
CA ALA A 176 3.08 -9.68 -14.18
C ALA A 176 3.23 -11.10 -14.70
N GLY A 177 2.52 -11.50 -15.75
CA GLY A 177 2.44 -12.88 -16.23
C GLY A 177 3.81 -13.50 -16.54
N GLU A 178 4.65 -12.82 -17.30
CA GLU A 178 5.99 -13.31 -17.64
C GLU A 178 6.91 -13.38 -16.43
N TYR A 179 6.87 -12.37 -15.54
CA TYR A 179 7.66 -12.32 -14.33
C TYR A 179 7.29 -13.48 -13.38
N ILE A 180 6.00 -13.76 -13.22
CA ILE A 180 5.49 -14.87 -12.42
C ILE A 180 5.88 -16.21 -13.07
N ALA A 181 5.68 -16.36 -14.37
CA ALA A 181 5.99 -17.58 -15.11
C ALA A 181 7.49 -17.93 -15.10
N SER A 182 8.36 -16.93 -15.05
CA SER A 182 9.82 -17.12 -14.96
C SER A 182 10.33 -17.42 -13.55
N GLY A 183 9.44 -17.47 -12.54
CA GLY A 183 9.81 -17.78 -11.16
C GLY A 183 10.41 -16.61 -10.40
N PHE A 184 9.98 -15.39 -10.69
CA PHE A 184 10.41 -14.16 -10.02
C PHE A 184 11.92 -13.89 -10.13
N PRO A 185 12.46 -13.68 -11.34
CA PRO A 185 13.92 -13.60 -11.56
C PRO A 185 14.59 -12.35 -10.99
N GLY A 186 13.89 -11.50 -10.26
CA GLY A 186 14.45 -10.33 -9.61
C GLY A 186 14.51 -9.07 -10.46
N GLU A 187 14.45 -9.18 -11.77
CA GLU A 187 14.40 -8.04 -12.68
C GLU A 187 13.23 -8.16 -13.66
N HIS A 188 12.53 -7.06 -13.86
CA HIS A 188 11.46 -6.89 -14.84
C HIS A 188 11.79 -5.67 -15.71
N GLU A 189 11.04 -5.46 -16.79
CA GLU A 189 11.18 -4.28 -17.67
C GLU A 189 11.20 -2.94 -16.91
N PHE A 190 10.59 -2.87 -15.74
CA PHE A 190 10.60 -1.72 -14.84
C PHE A 190 11.82 -1.69 -13.89
N GLY A 191 12.81 -2.55 -14.08
CA GLY A 191 13.98 -2.72 -13.23
C GLY A 191 13.70 -3.62 -12.03
N ARG A 192 12.67 -3.34 -11.25
CA ARG A 192 12.11 -4.18 -10.20
C ARG A 192 10.61 -4.17 -10.33
N PHE A 193 10.00 -5.32 -10.30
CA PHE A 193 8.55 -5.38 -10.30
C PHE A 193 8.03 -4.96 -8.92
N LEU A 194 7.30 -3.85 -8.90
CA LEU A 194 6.55 -3.40 -7.73
C LEU A 194 5.07 -3.39 -8.12
N LEU A 195 4.23 -3.94 -7.25
CA LEU A 195 2.79 -4.03 -7.50
C LEU A 195 2.17 -2.65 -7.81
N GLU A 196 2.58 -1.61 -7.09
CA GLU A 196 2.11 -0.23 -7.32
C GLU A 196 2.50 0.31 -8.70
N MET A 197 3.61 -0.16 -9.28
CA MET A 197 3.99 0.20 -10.66
C MET A 197 3.07 -0.48 -11.69
N ALA A 198 2.73 -1.75 -11.45
CA ALA A 198 1.77 -2.46 -12.30
C ALA A 198 0.39 -1.79 -12.24
N PHE A 199 -0.07 -1.39 -11.06
CA PHE A 199 -1.30 -0.62 -10.89
C PHE A 199 -1.27 0.69 -11.68
N SER A 200 -0.18 1.43 -11.59
CA SER A 200 -0.02 2.70 -12.33
C SER A 200 -0.02 2.50 -13.84
N ALA A 201 0.66 1.46 -14.33
CA ALA A 201 0.68 1.12 -15.76
C ALA A 201 -0.70 0.70 -16.26
N TYR A 202 -1.43 -0.10 -15.47
CA TYR A 202 -2.80 -0.49 -15.79
C TYR A 202 -3.73 0.73 -15.85
N MET A 203 -3.68 1.61 -14.84
CA MET A 203 -4.50 2.81 -14.79
C MET A 203 -4.22 3.74 -15.99
N GLU A 204 -2.96 3.91 -16.37
CA GLU A 204 -2.58 4.71 -17.54
C GLU A 204 -3.14 4.11 -18.84
N ARG A 205 -3.02 2.79 -19.03
CA ARG A 205 -3.49 2.09 -20.22
C ARG A 205 -5.01 2.12 -20.36
N HIS A 206 -5.72 1.83 -19.27
CA HIS A 206 -7.17 1.70 -19.27
C HIS A 206 -7.92 3.01 -18.95
N LYS A 207 -7.19 4.11 -18.70
CA LYS A 207 -7.75 5.44 -18.38
C LYS A 207 -8.65 5.44 -17.14
N VAL A 208 -8.29 4.63 -16.16
CA VAL A 208 -8.95 4.54 -14.86
C VAL A 208 -8.10 5.15 -13.76
N HIS A 209 -8.68 5.46 -12.60
CA HIS A 209 -8.03 6.22 -11.54
C HIS A 209 -8.33 5.65 -10.16
N THR A 210 -7.48 5.92 -9.20
CA THR A 210 -7.80 5.71 -7.79
C THR A 210 -8.59 6.91 -7.26
N LEU A 211 -9.71 6.66 -6.60
CA LEU A 211 -10.49 7.66 -5.88
C LEU A 211 -9.95 7.78 -4.45
N CYS A 212 -9.28 8.88 -4.14
CA CYS A 212 -8.61 9.12 -2.87
C CYS A 212 -9.35 10.13 -2.00
N LYS A 213 -9.57 9.81 -0.72
CA LYS A 213 -10.04 10.75 0.29
C LYS A 213 -8.85 11.52 0.86
N ILE A 214 -8.91 12.85 0.89
CA ILE A 214 -7.79 13.68 1.35
C ILE A 214 -8.18 14.68 2.44
N GLU A 215 -9.33 15.34 2.33
CA GLU A 215 -9.69 16.50 3.13
C GLU A 215 -10.73 16.18 4.20
N ASP A 216 -10.43 15.24 5.11
CA ASP A 216 -11.39 14.93 6.16
C ASP A 216 -10.67 14.44 7.42
N PRO A 217 -10.53 15.27 8.47
CA PRO A 217 -9.87 14.86 9.69
C PRO A 217 -10.63 13.77 10.46
N THR A 218 -11.91 13.56 10.16
CA THR A 218 -12.72 12.50 10.78
C THR A 218 -12.64 11.18 10.04
N TRP A 219 -11.99 11.16 8.86
CA TRP A 219 -11.76 9.96 8.08
C TRP A 219 -10.34 10.01 7.49
N THR A 220 -9.36 9.43 8.19
CA THR A 220 -7.96 9.49 7.81
C THR A 220 -7.31 8.11 7.80
N VAL A 221 -6.35 7.93 6.89
CA VAL A 221 -5.44 6.78 6.88
C VAL A 221 -4.03 7.32 6.65
N PHE A 222 -3.18 7.27 7.68
CA PHE A 222 -1.84 7.85 7.62
C PHE A 222 -0.75 6.79 7.58
N HIS A 223 0.13 6.88 6.60
CA HIS A 223 1.33 6.07 6.53
C HIS A 223 2.42 6.68 7.41
N THR A 224 3.02 5.89 8.30
CA THR A 224 3.99 6.36 9.31
C THR A 224 5.43 6.02 8.96
N ASN A 225 5.65 4.93 8.23
CA ASN A 225 6.97 4.33 8.02
C ASN A 225 7.74 4.15 9.36
N ALA A 226 7.00 3.79 10.42
CA ALA A 226 7.50 3.51 11.75
C ALA A 226 7.55 1.99 11.98
N GLN A 227 8.37 1.53 12.91
CA GLN A 227 8.56 0.11 13.21
C GLN A 227 8.60 -0.10 14.72
N ASP A 228 8.22 -1.29 15.16
CA ASP A 228 8.33 -1.81 16.53
C ASP A 228 7.74 -0.87 17.60
N GLU A 229 8.48 -0.56 18.65
CA GLU A 229 8.03 0.31 19.74
C GLU A 229 7.70 1.72 19.25
N TYR A 230 8.46 2.23 18.29
CA TYR A 230 8.19 3.56 17.72
C TYR A 230 6.86 3.58 16.97
N LEU A 231 6.47 2.49 16.32
CA LEU A 231 5.15 2.39 15.69
C LEU A 231 4.02 2.44 16.73
N GLN A 232 4.19 1.83 17.89
CA GLN A 232 3.22 1.92 18.99
C GLN A 232 3.11 3.34 19.55
N GLU A 233 4.24 4.04 19.72
CA GLU A 233 4.25 5.45 20.15
C GLU A 233 3.49 6.34 19.14
N VAL A 234 3.81 6.22 17.87
CA VAL A 234 3.17 7.00 16.79
C VAL A 234 1.69 6.68 16.70
N ARG A 235 1.30 5.40 16.85
CA ARG A 235 -0.11 4.99 16.91
C ARG A 235 -0.86 5.68 18.06
N ASN A 236 -0.27 5.74 19.26
CA ASN A 236 -0.90 6.40 20.40
C ASN A 236 -1.13 7.90 20.15
N LYS A 237 -0.14 8.60 19.59
CA LYS A 237 -0.27 10.01 19.16
C LYS A 237 -1.39 10.16 18.11
N TYR A 238 -1.44 9.26 17.15
CA TYR A 238 -2.45 9.29 16.10
C TYR A 238 -3.87 9.10 16.66
N LEU A 239 -4.07 8.14 17.54
CA LEU A 239 -5.37 7.91 18.19
C LEU A 239 -5.77 9.04 19.13
N ALA A 240 -4.80 9.74 19.75
CA ALA A 240 -5.03 10.98 20.49
C ALA A 240 -5.27 12.20 19.57
N ARG A 241 -5.23 12.00 18.25
CA ARG A 241 -5.43 13.04 17.21
C ARG A 241 -4.41 14.19 17.29
N GLU A 242 -3.19 13.89 17.74
CA GLU A 242 -2.11 14.87 17.80
C GLU A 242 -1.67 15.29 16.39
N ASP A 243 -1.55 16.59 16.14
CA ASP A 243 -1.03 17.19 14.91
C ASP A 243 -1.75 16.81 13.60
N ILE A 244 -2.96 16.24 13.65
CA ILE A 244 -3.67 15.75 12.46
C ILE A 244 -3.86 16.87 11.44
N GLU A 245 -4.38 18.03 11.84
CA GLU A 245 -4.63 19.15 10.93
C GLU A 245 -3.31 19.67 10.32
N ASN A 246 -2.27 19.79 11.15
CA ASN A 246 -0.96 20.23 10.69
C ASN A 246 -0.34 19.24 9.69
N PHE A 247 -0.59 17.94 9.85
CA PHE A 247 -0.12 16.93 8.91
C PHE A 247 -0.94 16.94 7.61
N MET A 248 -2.25 17.12 7.68
CA MET A 248 -3.12 17.18 6.49
C MET A 248 -2.82 18.38 5.61
N ASN A 249 -2.63 19.57 6.19
CA ASN A 249 -2.30 20.78 5.44
C ASN A 249 -1.05 20.62 4.54
N PRO A 250 0.09 20.09 5.04
CA PRO A 250 1.23 19.78 4.19
C PRO A 250 0.93 18.73 3.11
N CYS A 251 0.08 17.74 3.38
CA CYS A 251 -0.32 16.74 2.39
C CYS A 251 -1.06 17.36 1.21
N LEU A 252 -1.93 18.35 1.48
CA LEU A 252 -2.72 19.05 0.45
C LEU A 252 -1.90 20.03 -0.38
N THR A 253 -0.91 20.68 0.25
CA THR A 253 -0.14 21.77 -0.35
C THR A 253 1.28 21.37 -0.74
N SER A 254 1.78 20.20 -0.31
CA SER A 254 3.15 19.78 -0.52
C SER A 254 3.42 19.42 -1.97
N ASP A 255 4.62 19.75 -2.42
CA ASP A 255 5.19 19.22 -3.63
C ASP A 255 5.25 17.67 -3.54
N ILE A 256 4.86 16.98 -4.61
CA ILE A 256 4.92 15.52 -4.74
C ILE A 256 6.33 14.95 -4.51
N SER A 257 7.35 15.78 -4.51
CA SER A 257 8.73 15.40 -4.18
C SER A 257 8.96 15.17 -2.68
N GLN A 258 8.00 15.53 -1.81
CA GLN A 258 8.12 15.38 -0.37
C GLN A 258 7.31 14.17 0.10
N PHE A 259 7.99 13.21 0.72
CA PHE A 259 7.33 12.15 1.47
C PHE A 259 7.00 12.65 2.87
N LEU A 260 5.73 12.62 3.21
CA LEU A 260 5.24 12.95 4.54
C LEU A 260 4.82 11.66 5.24
N TYR A 261 5.43 11.39 6.37
CA TYR A 261 5.08 10.27 7.22
C TYR A 261 4.58 10.83 8.55
N TYR A 262 3.40 10.42 8.97
CA TYR A 262 2.85 10.86 10.25
C TYR A 262 3.81 10.50 11.40
N GLY A 263 3.99 11.42 12.33
CA GLY A 263 4.91 11.29 13.45
C GLY A 263 6.38 11.62 13.13
N LYS A 264 6.71 11.88 11.85
CA LYS A 264 8.06 12.30 11.44
C LYS A 264 8.04 13.71 10.88
N PRO A 265 9.05 14.56 11.19
CA PRO A 265 9.16 15.85 10.55
C PRO A 265 9.33 15.67 9.03
N PRO A 266 8.77 16.58 8.20
CA PRO A 266 8.96 16.52 6.76
C PRO A 266 10.45 16.57 6.43
N VAL A 267 10.90 15.59 5.66
CA VAL A 267 12.28 15.55 5.17
C VAL A 267 12.45 16.68 4.16
N LYS A 268 13.12 17.77 4.56
CA LYS A 268 13.53 18.83 3.63
C LYS A 268 14.48 18.21 2.61
N SER A 269 13.97 17.84 1.45
CA SER A 269 14.85 17.40 0.35
C SER A 269 15.68 18.62 -0.06
N GLY A 270 17.00 18.52 0.06
CA GLY A 270 17.90 19.56 -0.45
C GLY A 270 17.64 19.80 -1.95
N MET A 271 17.91 21.01 -2.43
CA MET A 271 17.67 21.41 -3.83
C MET A 271 18.25 20.39 -4.82
N PHE A 272 19.37 19.75 -4.50
CA PHE A 272 20.02 18.72 -5.31
C PHE A 272 19.16 17.45 -5.44
N LYS A 273 18.47 17.03 -4.37
CA LYS A 273 17.59 15.86 -4.37
C LYS A 273 16.27 16.15 -5.11
N LYS A 274 15.79 17.40 -5.04
CA LYS A 274 14.63 17.87 -5.84
C LYS A 274 14.97 17.86 -7.34
N MET A 275 16.15 18.36 -7.72
CA MET A 275 16.64 18.32 -9.10
C MET A 275 16.82 16.86 -9.59
N GLN A 276 17.35 15.98 -8.76
CA GLN A 276 17.57 14.58 -9.10
C GLN A 276 16.25 13.84 -9.33
N MET A 277 15.21 14.11 -8.51
CA MET A 277 13.87 13.53 -8.67
C MET A 277 13.13 14.12 -9.88
N ALA A 278 13.21 15.43 -10.09
CA ALA A 278 12.64 16.10 -11.26
C ALA A 278 13.28 15.60 -12.56
N PHE A 279 14.60 15.47 -12.57
CA PHE A 279 15.37 14.95 -13.70
C PHE A 279 15.12 13.44 -13.92
N GLY A 280 15.05 12.68 -12.83
CA GLY A 280 14.78 11.23 -12.85
C GLY A 280 13.41 10.86 -13.45
N ASN A 281 12.43 11.76 -13.42
CA ASN A 281 11.10 11.55 -13.99
C ASN A 281 10.99 12.02 -15.46
N THR A 282 12.09 12.45 -16.08
CA THR A 282 12.16 12.82 -17.50
C THR A 282 12.71 11.67 -18.36
N LYS A 283 12.42 11.68 -19.67
CA LYS A 283 13.05 10.76 -20.64
C LYS A 283 14.58 10.81 -20.57
N ALA A 284 15.16 12.00 -20.36
CA ALA A 284 16.59 12.18 -20.16
C ALA A 284 17.11 11.51 -18.88
N GLY A 285 16.34 11.56 -17.78
CA GLY A 285 16.69 10.91 -16.52
C GLY A 285 16.62 9.38 -16.60
N SER A 286 15.70 8.81 -17.39
CA SER A 286 15.68 7.37 -17.65
C SER A 286 16.89 6.92 -18.48
N TYR A 287 17.28 7.70 -19.47
CA TYR A 287 18.49 7.46 -20.30
C TYR A 287 19.78 7.53 -19.46
N TRP A 288 19.87 8.51 -18.55
CA TRP A 288 21.01 8.62 -17.62
C TRP A 288 21.11 7.43 -16.64
N ARG A 289 19.98 6.90 -16.19
CA ARG A 289 19.96 5.68 -15.35
C ARG A 289 20.49 4.47 -16.11
N GLN A 290 20.12 4.33 -17.39
CA GLN A 290 20.64 3.26 -18.25
C GLN A 290 22.15 3.38 -18.48
N ILE A 291 22.65 4.60 -18.75
CA ILE A 291 24.08 4.85 -18.91
C ILE A 291 24.84 4.55 -17.61
N LYS A 292 24.32 4.99 -16.46
CA LYS A 292 24.94 4.74 -15.15
C LYS A 292 24.99 3.24 -14.83
N LYS A 293 23.92 2.51 -15.15
CA LYS A 293 23.87 1.05 -15.01
C LYS A 293 24.92 0.39 -15.89
N SER A 294 25.02 0.75 -17.15
CA SER A 294 26.03 0.19 -18.09
C SER A 294 27.47 0.49 -17.70
N LEU A 295 27.74 1.59 -16.99
CA LEU A 295 29.07 1.92 -16.47
C LEU A 295 29.41 1.10 -15.22
N VAL A 296 28.45 0.90 -14.31
CA VAL A 296 28.64 0.05 -13.12
C VAL A 296 28.84 -1.41 -13.52
N ASP A 297 28.05 -1.91 -14.48
CA ASP A 297 28.16 -3.28 -14.99
C ASP A 297 29.52 -3.54 -15.69
N ARG A 298 30.17 -2.48 -16.25
CA ARG A 298 31.54 -2.57 -16.82
C ARG A 298 32.64 -2.60 -15.77
N GLU A 299 32.43 -1.94 -14.61
CA GLU A 299 33.41 -1.95 -13.51
C GLU A 299 33.37 -3.24 -12.69
N THR A 300 32.28 -4.00 -12.76
CA THR A 300 32.09 -5.26 -12.00
C THR A 300 32.35 -6.52 -12.83
N ASP A 301 32.78 -6.41 -14.10
CA ASP A 301 33.13 -7.57 -14.93
C ASP A 301 34.52 -8.10 -14.52
N PRO A 302 34.61 -9.28 -13.86
CA PRO A 302 35.86 -9.85 -13.38
C PRO A 302 36.77 -10.41 -14.50
N ASN A 303 36.35 -10.32 -15.78
CA ASN A 303 37.09 -10.87 -16.94
C ASN A 303 37.74 -9.79 -17.81
N ARG A 304 37.96 -8.60 -17.26
CA ARG A 304 38.78 -7.57 -17.91
C ARG A 304 40.04 -7.24 -17.14
#